data_aae738ab43328b4ea68e077b128e357c
#
_entry.id   aae738ab43328b4ea68e077b128e357c
#
_cell.length_a   1.000
_cell.length_b   1.000
_cell.length_c   1.000
_cell.angle_alpha   90.00
_cell.angle_beta   90.00
_cell.angle_gamma   90.00
#
_symmetry.space_group_name_H-M   'P 1'
#
loop_
_entity.id
_entity.type
_entity.pdbx_description
1 polymer ?
#
loop_
_entity_poly.entity_id
_entity_poly.type
_entity_poly.pdbx_seq_one_letter_code
_entity_poly.pdbx_strand_id
1 'polypeptide(L)'
;MSYARERSQPYQPGQTVPYKLSRSKIELFMQCPRCFWLDVRLKITRPSSPPFNINKAIDELFKKEFDRYRAEAKPHPLMLDNQIKAVPYQHKDLNTWRYNFTGITTLHKPTNLHIFGAVDDVWVNDAGELIVVDYKATAKDKPVTQLGPEGSWHDMYRRQMEVYQWLLRQNGFAVSDTGYFVYATGRQDLDGFNNKVEFRTYVFPHHGNSDWVEQTINDMKACMESDEMPPMGTAAMGGPCEFCTYARQRTELTLRALKSQKKS
;
A
#
# COMPACT_ATOMS: atom_id res chain seq x y z
N MET A 1 -1.25 -13.37 25.11
CA MET A 1 -1.54 -11.98 25.52
C MET A 1 -2.01 -11.21 24.28
N SER A 2 -3.28 -10.77 24.29
CA SER A 2 -3.85 -9.95 23.21
C SER A 2 -3.26 -8.54 23.36
N TYR A 3 -2.36 -8.16 22.46
CA TYR A 3 -1.96 -6.76 22.32
C TYR A 3 -3.20 -5.98 21.85
N ALA A 4 -3.90 -5.32 22.76
CA ALA A 4 -4.90 -4.34 22.42
C ALA A 4 -4.19 -3.27 21.57
N ARG A 5 -4.52 -3.21 20.28
CA ARG A 5 -4.07 -2.14 19.38
C ARG A 5 -4.52 -0.82 20.01
N GLU A 6 -3.59 -0.01 20.45
CA GLU A 6 -3.85 1.39 20.75
C GLU A 6 -4.37 2.02 19.44
N ARG A 7 -5.69 2.20 19.36
CA ARG A 7 -6.29 2.83 18.18
C ARG A 7 -5.82 4.28 18.17
N SER A 8 -5.19 4.71 17.09
CA SER A 8 -4.83 6.12 16.93
C SER A 8 -6.06 7.00 17.19
N GLN A 9 -5.88 8.07 17.96
CA GLN A 9 -6.95 9.01 18.26
C GLN A 9 -7.50 9.66 16.98
N PRO A 10 -8.78 10.10 16.97
CA PRO A 10 -9.30 10.91 15.87
C PRO A 10 -8.45 12.15 15.66
N TYR A 11 -8.27 12.55 14.40
CA TYR A 11 -7.67 13.83 14.10
C TYR A 11 -8.58 14.96 14.56
N GLN A 12 -7.99 15.97 15.24
CA GLN A 12 -8.69 17.18 15.64
C GLN A 12 -8.22 18.36 14.78
N PRO A 13 -9.12 19.12 14.13
CA PRO A 13 -8.73 20.30 13.38
C PRO A 13 -7.89 21.26 14.24
N GLY A 14 -6.85 21.82 13.63
CA GLY A 14 -5.93 22.74 14.31
C GLY A 14 -4.98 22.09 15.30
N GLN A 15 -4.94 20.76 15.44
CA GLN A 15 -4.00 20.11 16.38
C GLN A 15 -2.54 20.41 16.01
N THR A 16 -1.73 20.68 17.06
CA THR A 16 -0.31 20.99 16.91
C THR A 16 0.60 19.76 17.00
N VAL A 17 0.10 18.67 17.58
CA VAL A 17 0.84 17.40 17.64
C VAL A 17 0.80 16.74 16.26
N PRO A 18 1.95 16.28 15.72
CA PRO A 18 1.99 15.60 14.42
C PRO A 18 1.03 14.41 14.39
N TYR A 19 0.24 14.32 13.30
CA TYR A 19 -0.68 13.20 13.13
C TYR A 19 -0.09 12.15 12.19
N LYS A 20 -0.09 10.88 12.64
CA LYS A 20 0.54 9.78 11.91
C LYS A 20 -0.41 9.19 10.88
N LEU A 21 0.02 9.19 9.61
CA LEU A 21 -0.72 8.62 8.47
C LEU A 21 0.14 7.60 7.71
N SER A 22 -0.42 6.42 7.50
CA SER A 22 0.23 5.40 6.69
C SER A 22 0.01 5.62 5.19
N ARG A 23 0.89 5.06 4.36
CA ARG A 23 0.71 4.99 2.90
C ARG A 23 -0.70 4.52 2.50
N SER A 24 -1.28 3.58 3.24
CA SER A 24 -2.65 3.11 2.97
C SER A 24 -3.72 4.17 3.19
N LYS A 25 -3.45 5.22 3.99
CA LYS A 25 -4.38 6.35 4.14
C LYS A 25 -4.29 7.32 2.96
N ILE A 26 -3.11 7.45 2.34
CA ILE A 26 -2.97 8.18 1.07
C ILE A 26 -3.83 7.47 0.00
N GLU A 27 -3.69 6.16 -0.13
CA GLU A 27 -4.49 5.37 -1.07
C GLU A 27 -6.00 5.48 -0.78
N LEU A 28 -6.41 5.44 0.49
CA LEU A 28 -7.80 5.60 0.89
C LEU A 28 -8.37 6.97 0.47
N PHE A 29 -7.56 8.03 0.62
CA PHE A 29 -7.94 9.39 0.19
C PHE A 29 -8.09 9.47 -1.32
N MET A 30 -7.13 8.94 -2.07
CA MET A 30 -7.16 8.89 -3.54
C MET A 30 -8.39 8.16 -4.07
N GLN A 31 -8.78 7.07 -3.43
CA GLN A 31 -10.00 6.33 -3.79
C GLN A 31 -11.27 7.06 -3.38
N CYS A 32 -11.33 7.57 -2.15
CA CYS A 32 -12.56 8.20 -1.65
C CYS A 32 -12.26 9.15 -0.49
N PRO A 33 -12.25 10.47 -0.74
CA PRO A 33 -12.04 11.47 0.30
C PRO A 33 -13.02 11.33 1.47
N ARG A 34 -14.31 10.98 1.21
CA ARG A 34 -15.31 10.75 2.25
C ARG A 34 -14.94 9.59 3.18
N CYS A 35 -14.52 8.44 2.62
CA CYS A 35 -14.08 7.31 3.45
C CYS A 35 -12.82 7.65 4.26
N PHE A 36 -11.90 8.41 3.68
CA PHE A 36 -10.72 8.90 4.39
C PHE A 36 -11.10 9.83 5.54
N TRP A 37 -11.95 10.82 5.30
CA TRP A 37 -12.42 11.77 6.31
C TRP A 37 -13.13 11.06 7.48
N LEU A 38 -14.06 10.15 7.17
CA LEU A 38 -14.75 9.32 8.18
C LEU A 38 -13.76 8.50 9.03
N ASP A 39 -12.74 7.92 8.40
CA ASP A 39 -11.72 7.13 9.08
C ASP A 39 -10.84 7.98 9.99
N VAL A 40 -10.34 9.12 9.50
CA VAL A 40 -9.37 9.92 10.26
C VAL A 40 -10.03 10.81 11.31
N ARG A 41 -11.20 11.39 11.00
CA ARG A 41 -11.93 12.32 11.88
C ARG A 41 -12.83 11.61 12.89
N LEU A 42 -13.47 10.50 12.49
CA LEU A 42 -14.51 9.84 13.29
C LEU A 42 -14.18 8.38 13.64
N LYS A 43 -13.06 7.84 13.15
CA LYS A 43 -12.70 6.42 13.28
C LYS A 43 -13.76 5.45 12.74
N ILE A 44 -14.57 5.91 11.79
CA ILE A 44 -15.50 5.07 11.04
C ILE A 44 -14.73 4.50 9.84
N THR A 45 -14.21 3.28 10.00
CA THR A 45 -13.38 2.61 8.99
C THR A 45 -14.22 1.79 8.02
N ARG A 46 -13.71 1.59 6.79
CA ARG A 46 -14.27 0.58 5.88
C ARG A 46 -14.19 -0.80 6.53
N PRO A 47 -15.16 -1.70 6.28
CA PRO A 47 -15.01 -3.10 6.64
C PRO A 47 -13.72 -3.69 6.06
N SER A 48 -12.97 -4.43 6.87
CA SER A 48 -11.75 -5.11 6.42
C SER A 48 -12.08 -6.44 5.76
N SER A 49 -11.38 -6.76 4.68
CA SER A 49 -11.39 -8.12 4.13
C SER A 49 -10.60 -9.07 5.02
N PRO A 50 -10.92 -10.38 5.02
CA PRO A 50 -10.06 -11.37 5.66
C PRO A 50 -8.63 -11.30 5.10
N PRO A 51 -7.60 -11.52 5.93
CA PRO A 51 -6.21 -11.49 5.47
C PRO A 51 -5.91 -12.68 4.54
N PHE A 52 -5.19 -12.44 3.45
CA PHE A 52 -4.66 -13.49 2.57
C PHE A 52 -3.37 -14.06 3.16
N ASN A 53 -3.47 -14.99 4.11
CA ASN A 53 -2.33 -15.51 4.87
C ASN A 53 -1.28 -16.21 4.00
N ILE A 54 -1.67 -16.85 2.88
CA ILE A 54 -0.71 -17.46 1.95
C ILE A 54 0.21 -16.40 1.31
N ASN A 55 -0.34 -15.24 0.96
CA ASN A 55 0.45 -14.14 0.40
C ASN A 55 1.48 -13.63 1.40
N LYS A 56 1.13 -13.57 2.69
CA LYS A 56 2.06 -13.23 3.76
C LYS A 56 3.20 -14.26 3.88
N ALA A 57 2.90 -15.56 3.75
CA ALA A 57 3.93 -16.60 3.79
C ALA A 57 4.91 -16.47 2.61
N ILE A 58 4.40 -16.15 1.41
CA ILE A 58 5.23 -15.93 0.21
C ILE A 58 6.12 -14.70 0.39
N ASP A 59 5.57 -13.58 0.87
CA ASP A 59 6.32 -12.36 1.18
C ASP A 59 7.48 -12.64 2.17
N GLU A 60 7.20 -13.34 3.27
CA GLU A 60 8.23 -13.72 4.25
C GLU A 60 9.30 -14.66 3.68
N LEU A 61 8.92 -15.54 2.75
CA LEU A 61 9.88 -16.43 2.07
C LEU A 61 10.77 -15.66 1.11
N PHE A 62 10.22 -14.71 0.32
CA PHE A 62 11.03 -13.82 -0.51
C PHE A 62 12.02 -13.02 0.33
N LYS A 63 11.59 -12.40 1.42
CA LYS A 63 12.48 -11.66 2.32
C LYS A 63 13.63 -12.50 2.80
N LYS A 64 13.37 -13.74 3.28
CA LYS A 64 14.42 -14.67 3.73
C LYS A 64 15.37 -15.08 2.60
N GLU A 65 14.84 -15.26 1.39
CA GLU A 65 15.62 -15.63 0.23
C GLU A 65 16.54 -14.50 -0.20
N PHE A 66 16.01 -13.29 -0.39
CA PHE A 66 16.79 -12.11 -0.75
C PHE A 66 17.80 -11.72 0.34
N ASP A 67 17.48 -11.95 1.63
CA ASP A 67 18.39 -11.66 2.75
C ASP A 67 19.67 -12.52 2.73
N ARG A 68 19.64 -13.73 2.17
CA ARG A 68 20.85 -14.53 1.96
C ARG A 68 21.79 -13.86 0.96
N TYR A 69 21.26 -13.38 -0.17
CA TYR A 69 22.04 -12.67 -1.18
C TYR A 69 22.52 -11.30 -0.68
N ARG A 70 21.72 -10.63 0.14
CA ARG A 70 22.07 -9.37 0.80
C ARG A 70 23.28 -9.54 1.70
N ALA A 71 23.33 -10.60 2.52
CA ALA A 71 24.45 -10.88 3.41
C ALA A 71 25.76 -11.11 2.66
N GLU A 72 25.68 -11.60 1.42
CA GLU A 72 26.84 -11.85 0.56
C GLU A 72 27.15 -10.69 -0.40
N ALA A 73 26.33 -9.62 -0.39
CA ALA A 73 26.39 -8.52 -1.35
C ALA A 73 26.36 -9.00 -2.81
N LYS A 74 25.57 -10.04 -3.11
CA LYS A 74 25.47 -10.65 -4.44
C LYS A 74 24.09 -10.41 -5.06
N PRO A 75 24.02 -10.33 -6.40
CA PRO A 75 22.73 -10.28 -7.08
C PRO A 75 21.98 -11.60 -6.90
N HIS A 76 20.66 -11.51 -6.69
CA HIS A 76 19.79 -12.69 -6.69
C HIS A 76 19.63 -13.25 -8.12
N PRO A 77 19.45 -14.58 -8.32
CA PRO A 77 19.23 -15.15 -9.66
C PRO A 77 18.14 -14.45 -10.47
N LEU A 78 17.01 -14.08 -9.87
CA LEU A 78 15.98 -13.30 -10.54
C LEU A 78 16.47 -11.94 -11.09
N MET A 79 17.45 -11.32 -10.46
CA MET A 79 18.07 -10.10 -10.99
C MET A 79 18.93 -10.41 -12.21
N LEU A 80 19.71 -11.47 -12.15
CA LEU A 80 20.59 -11.91 -13.26
C LEU A 80 19.75 -12.32 -14.49
N ASP A 81 18.71 -13.12 -14.28
CA ASP A 81 17.81 -13.60 -15.35
C ASP A 81 17.08 -12.45 -16.04
N ASN A 82 16.80 -11.36 -15.32
CA ASN A 82 16.14 -10.17 -15.84
C ASN A 82 17.14 -9.03 -16.17
N GLN A 83 18.45 -9.29 -16.18
CA GLN A 83 19.52 -8.33 -16.51
C GLN A 83 19.47 -7.05 -15.64
N ILE A 84 19.03 -7.18 -14.39
CA ILE A 84 18.95 -6.08 -13.44
C ILE A 84 20.30 -5.91 -12.74
N LYS A 85 21.01 -4.83 -13.01
CA LYS A 85 22.30 -4.49 -12.42
C LYS A 85 22.11 -3.89 -11.02
N ALA A 86 21.82 -4.76 -10.05
CA ALA A 86 21.57 -4.38 -8.66
C ALA A 86 21.88 -5.53 -7.72
N VAL A 87 22.02 -5.22 -6.44
CA VAL A 87 22.08 -6.20 -5.35
C VAL A 87 21.06 -5.81 -4.27
N PRO A 88 20.60 -6.76 -3.44
CA PRO A 88 19.76 -6.45 -2.28
C PRO A 88 20.52 -5.51 -1.32
N TYR A 89 19.90 -4.36 -0.98
CA TYR A 89 20.54 -3.29 -0.21
C TYR A 89 20.64 -3.63 1.27
N GLN A 90 21.84 -3.54 1.84
CA GLN A 90 22.09 -3.74 3.27
C GLN A 90 21.96 -2.40 4.01
N HIS A 91 21.04 -2.32 4.97
CA HIS A 91 20.88 -1.16 5.83
C HIS A 91 20.53 -1.57 7.27
N LYS A 92 21.04 -0.82 8.25
CA LYS A 92 20.83 -1.10 9.69
C LYS A 92 19.34 -1.07 10.06
N ASP A 93 18.56 -0.21 9.42
CA ASP A 93 17.15 0.01 9.70
C ASP A 93 16.21 -0.78 8.77
N LEU A 94 16.72 -1.69 7.93
CA LEU A 94 15.91 -2.41 6.94
C LEU A 94 14.73 -3.17 7.59
N ASN A 95 14.96 -3.81 8.73
CA ASN A 95 13.88 -4.50 9.45
C ASN A 95 12.81 -3.53 9.96
N THR A 96 13.20 -2.32 10.34
CA THR A 96 12.25 -1.25 10.72
C THR A 96 11.46 -0.79 9.49
N TRP A 97 12.11 -0.64 8.33
CA TRP A 97 11.48 -0.23 7.07
C TRP A 97 10.45 -1.25 6.57
N ARG A 98 10.70 -2.53 6.81
CA ARG A 98 9.81 -3.64 6.46
C ARG A 98 8.66 -3.87 7.45
N TYR A 99 8.72 -3.24 8.63
CA TYR A 99 7.72 -3.48 9.67
C TYR A 99 6.51 -2.55 9.51
N ASN A 100 5.33 -3.14 9.33
CA ASN A 100 4.08 -2.44 8.96
C ASN A 100 3.62 -1.31 9.90
N PHE A 101 4.12 -1.27 11.15
CA PHE A 101 3.72 -0.24 12.12
C PHE A 101 4.74 0.89 12.27
N THR A 102 5.95 0.69 11.78
CA THR A 102 7.01 1.71 11.75
C THR A 102 7.28 2.17 10.33
N GLY A 103 7.75 1.27 9.47
CA GLY A 103 8.09 1.58 8.10
C GLY A 103 9.19 2.63 7.95
N ILE A 104 9.36 3.13 6.74
CA ILE A 104 10.09 4.35 6.44
C ILE A 104 9.16 5.50 6.78
N THR A 105 9.68 6.52 7.46
CA THR A 105 8.85 7.61 8.00
C THR A 105 9.46 8.97 7.75
N THR A 106 8.63 9.98 7.52
CA THR A 106 9.03 11.39 7.42
C THR A 106 7.99 12.32 8.03
N LEU A 107 8.43 13.41 8.61
CA LEU A 107 7.54 14.50 9.02
C LEU A 107 7.40 15.49 7.85
N HIS A 108 6.22 15.53 7.25
CA HIS A 108 5.88 16.54 6.26
C HIS A 108 5.58 17.86 6.99
N LYS A 109 6.62 18.70 7.12
CA LYS A 109 6.58 19.93 7.92
C LYS A 109 5.44 20.89 7.55
N PRO A 110 5.13 21.14 6.24
CA PRO A 110 4.06 22.08 5.89
C PRO A 110 2.69 21.70 6.45
N THR A 111 2.37 20.40 6.55
CA THR A 111 1.08 19.92 7.02
C THR A 111 1.09 19.40 8.46
N ASN A 112 2.28 19.27 9.07
CA ASN A 112 2.46 18.60 10.36
C ASN A 112 1.92 17.17 10.37
N LEU A 113 2.03 16.46 9.23
CA LEU A 113 1.67 15.05 9.09
C LEU A 113 2.90 14.16 9.11
N HIS A 114 2.87 13.11 9.91
CA HIS A 114 3.91 12.11 9.99
C HIS A 114 3.57 10.95 9.05
N ILE A 115 4.14 10.97 7.85
CA ILE A 115 3.84 9.97 6.80
C ILE A 115 4.76 8.77 6.96
N PHE A 116 4.21 7.57 6.82
CA PHE A 116 5.00 6.34 6.88
C PHE A 116 4.48 5.25 5.96
N GLY A 117 5.38 4.32 5.59
CA GLY A 117 5.04 3.14 4.82
C GLY A 117 6.10 2.05 4.95
N ALA A 118 5.67 0.79 4.95
CA ALA A 118 6.57 -0.35 5.01
C ALA A 118 6.82 -0.88 3.60
N VAL A 119 8.10 -0.92 3.20
CA VAL A 119 8.54 -1.54 1.95
C VAL A 119 8.68 -3.05 2.14
N ASP A 120 8.49 -3.82 1.08
CA ASP A 120 8.77 -5.24 1.13
C ASP A 120 10.28 -5.49 1.01
N ASP A 121 10.94 -4.79 0.07
CA ASP A 121 12.40 -4.83 -0.08
C ASP A 121 12.97 -3.55 -0.72
N VAL A 122 14.30 -3.43 -0.63
CA VAL A 122 15.08 -2.37 -1.28
C VAL A 122 16.33 -3.00 -1.88
N TRP A 123 16.61 -2.68 -3.14
CA TRP A 123 17.84 -3.02 -3.82
C TRP A 123 18.67 -1.75 -4.05
N VAL A 124 19.93 -1.91 -4.48
CA VAL A 124 20.80 -0.80 -4.86
C VAL A 124 21.48 -1.12 -6.18
N ASN A 125 21.51 -0.14 -7.10
CA ASN A 125 22.17 -0.25 -8.39
C ASN A 125 23.66 0.18 -8.31
N ASP A 126 24.38 0.03 -9.41
CA ASP A 126 25.79 0.41 -9.53
C ASP A 126 26.05 1.92 -9.36
N ALA A 127 25.02 2.77 -9.56
CA ALA A 127 25.09 4.21 -9.33
C ALA A 127 24.86 4.58 -7.84
N GLY A 128 24.57 3.61 -6.97
CA GLY A 128 24.26 3.85 -5.57
C GLY A 128 22.83 4.31 -5.32
N GLU A 129 21.95 4.26 -6.32
CA GLU A 129 20.54 4.60 -6.15
C GLU A 129 19.78 3.43 -5.57
N LEU A 130 18.90 3.72 -4.60
CA LEU A 130 18.00 2.74 -4.03
C LEU A 130 16.84 2.44 -4.98
N ILE A 131 16.51 1.18 -5.11
CA ILE A 131 15.42 0.67 -5.94
C ILE A 131 14.34 0.09 -5.03
N VAL A 132 13.14 0.63 -5.08
CA VAL A 132 11.99 0.07 -4.33
C VAL A 132 11.55 -1.23 -4.98
N VAL A 133 11.30 -2.24 -4.17
CA VAL A 133 10.83 -3.56 -4.60
C VAL A 133 9.60 -3.96 -3.81
N ASP A 134 8.62 -4.48 -4.51
CA ASP A 134 7.34 -4.86 -3.94
C ASP A 134 6.98 -6.28 -4.36
N TYR A 135 6.74 -7.14 -3.37
CA TYR A 135 6.41 -8.56 -3.56
C TYR A 135 4.91 -8.75 -3.71
N LYS A 136 4.50 -9.43 -4.76
CA LYS A 136 3.10 -9.75 -5.02
C LYS A 136 2.92 -11.25 -5.24
N ALA A 137 1.79 -11.75 -4.75
CA ALA A 137 1.39 -13.13 -4.98
C ALA A 137 -0.05 -13.21 -5.46
N THR A 138 -0.32 -14.11 -6.37
CA THR A 138 -1.65 -14.39 -6.93
C THR A 138 -1.77 -15.85 -7.34
N ALA A 139 -2.99 -16.28 -7.65
CA ALA A 139 -3.28 -17.59 -8.22
C ALA A 139 -4.24 -17.42 -9.41
N LYS A 140 -3.83 -16.64 -10.43
CA LYS A 140 -4.58 -16.47 -11.68
C LYS A 140 -4.20 -17.55 -12.68
N ASP A 141 -5.14 -17.93 -13.57
CA ASP A 141 -4.89 -18.90 -14.64
C ASP A 141 -3.76 -18.48 -15.57
N LYS A 142 -3.66 -17.18 -15.86
CA LYS A 142 -2.56 -16.60 -16.64
C LYS A 142 -1.56 -15.90 -15.73
N PRO A 143 -0.24 -16.11 -15.97
CA PRO A 143 0.80 -15.39 -15.25
C PRO A 143 0.64 -13.89 -15.38
N VAL A 144 0.97 -13.16 -14.30
CA VAL A 144 1.04 -11.70 -14.31
C VAL A 144 2.48 -11.33 -14.64
N THR A 145 2.71 -10.81 -15.84
CA THR A 145 4.02 -10.41 -16.37
C THR A 145 4.19 -8.90 -16.46
N GLN A 146 3.11 -8.15 -16.23
CA GLN A 146 3.08 -6.68 -16.20
C GLN A 146 1.86 -6.19 -15.43
N LEU A 147 1.87 -4.94 -15.00
CA LEU A 147 0.67 -4.31 -14.47
C LEU A 147 -0.35 -4.09 -15.60
N GLY A 148 -1.63 -4.13 -15.26
CA GLY A 148 -2.70 -3.73 -16.18
C GLY A 148 -2.58 -2.25 -16.57
N PRO A 149 -3.39 -1.79 -17.54
CA PRO A 149 -3.35 -0.41 -18.02
C PRO A 149 -3.61 0.60 -16.89
N GLU A 150 -3.26 1.85 -17.12
CA GLU A 150 -3.65 2.97 -16.27
C GLU A 150 -5.18 3.04 -16.19
N GLY A 151 -5.70 3.52 -15.05
CA GLY A 151 -7.13 3.49 -14.75
C GLY A 151 -7.63 2.14 -14.23
N SER A 152 -6.79 1.12 -14.15
CA SER A 152 -7.13 -0.17 -13.55
C SER A 152 -6.85 -0.20 -12.05
N TRP A 153 -7.32 -1.26 -11.39
CA TRP A 153 -7.05 -1.49 -9.97
C TRP A 153 -5.54 -1.62 -9.64
N HIS A 154 -4.70 -1.87 -10.65
CA HIS A 154 -3.24 -1.91 -10.47
C HIS A 154 -2.63 -0.52 -10.18
N ASP A 155 -3.35 0.57 -10.40
CA ASP A 155 -2.84 1.91 -10.06
C ASP A 155 -2.55 2.06 -8.58
N MET A 156 -3.27 1.32 -7.72
CA MET A 156 -2.95 1.28 -6.30
C MET A 156 -1.54 0.71 -6.01
N TYR A 157 -1.03 -0.18 -6.87
CA TYR A 157 0.33 -0.71 -6.76
C TYR A 157 1.36 0.29 -7.27
N ARG A 158 1.07 1.01 -8.37
CA ARG A 158 1.91 2.10 -8.88
C ARG A 158 2.09 3.17 -7.81
N ARG A 159 0.98 3.69 -7.29
CA ARG A 159 1.00 4.67 -6.20
C ARG A 159 1.69 4.17 -4.94
N GLN A 160 1.57 2.88 -4.62
CA GLN A 160 2.27 2.28 -3.49
C GLN A 160 3.78 2.40 -3.66
N MET A 161 4.32 2.02 -4.82
CA MET A 161 5.74 2.11 -5.12
C MET A 161 6.23 3.55 -5.12
N GLU A 162 5.50 4.45 -5.75
CA GLU A 162 5.83 5.87 -5.86
C GLU A 162 5.86 6.58 -4.49
N VAL A 163 4.94 6.24 -3.58
CA VAL A 163 4.99 6.76 -2.20
C VAL A 163 6.23 6.23 -1.47
N TYR A 164 6.65 4.99 -1.70
CA TYR A 164 7.88 4.48 -1.08
C TYR A 164 9.13 5.13 -1.67
N GLN A 165 9.17 5.39 -2.97
CA GLN A 165 10.25 6.16 -3.61
C GLN A 165 10.30 7.58 -3.01
N TRP A 166 9.17 8.24 -2.86
CA TRP A 166 9.06 9.55 -2.21
C TRP A 166 9.57 9.50 -0.76
N LEU A 167 9.14 8.53 0.05
CA LEU A 167 9.58 8.39 1.45
C LEU A 167 11.10 8.23 1.56
N LEU A 168 11.72 7.41 0.71
CA LEU A 168 13.17 7.24 0.70
C LEU A 168 13.88 8.53 0.31
N ARG A 169 13.39 9.29 -0.70
CA ARG A 169 13.93 10.59 -1.08
C ARG A 169 13.82 11.62 0.04
N GLN A 170 12.69 11.64 0.77
CA GLN A 170 12.52 12.51 1.94
C GLN A 170 13.49 12.17 3.10
N ASN A 171 14.04 10.97 3.12
CA ASN A 171 15.08 10.55 4.06
C ASN A 171 16.51 10.75 3.51
N GLY A 172 16.67 11.45 2.38
CA GLY A 172 17.96 11.85 1.82
C GLY A 172 18.67 10.80 0.97
N PHE A 173 17.98 9.71 0.59
CA PHE A 173 18.56 8.71 -0.31
C PHE A 173 18.42 9.13 -1.77
N ALA A 174 19.45 8.81 -2.58
CA ALA A 174 19.30 8.75 -4.03
C ALA A 174 18.43 7.54 -4.37
N VAL A 175 17.36 7.76 -5.14
CA VAL A 175 16.35 6.72 -5.43
C VAL A 175 16.05 6.68 -6.91
N SER A 176 16.19 5.51 -7.51
CA SER A 176 15.82 5.24 -8.89
C SER A 176 14.32 5.50 -9.12
N ASP A 177 13.99 6.11 -10.25
CA ASP A 177 12.59 6.21 -10.69
C ASP A 177 12.02 4.85 -11.09
N THR A 178 12.89 3.88 -11.43
CA THR A 178 12.47 2.52 -11.73
C THR A 178 12.48 1.68 -10.45
N GLY A 179 11.31 1.19 -10.05
CA GLY A 179 11.16 0.14 -9.06
C GLY A 179 10.76 -1.19 -9.71
N TYR A 180 10.73 -2.28 -8.95
CA TYR A 180 10.41 -3.61 -9.47
C TYR A 180 9.30 -4.27 -8.69
N PHE A 181 8.41 -4.94 -9.40
CA PHE A 181 7.48 -5.91 -8.85
C PHE A 181 8.06 -7.32 -9.03
N VAL A 182 8.16 -8.06 -7.94
CA VAL A 182 8.46 -9.50 -7.95
C VAL A 182 7.14 -10.24 -7.75
N TYR A 183 6.64 -10.86 -8.79
CA TYR A 183 5.29 -11.39 -8.84
C TYR A 183 5.29 -12.91 -8.87
N ALA A 184 4.83 -13.56 -7.79
CA ALA A 184 4.66 -15.01 -7.71
C ALA A 184 3.24 -15.38 -8.13
N THR A 185 3.09 -16.17 -9.19
CA THR A 185 1.80 -16.71 -9.64
C THR A 185 1.75 -18.20 -9.35
N GLY A 186 0.84 -18.62 -8.47
CA GLY A 186 0.59 -20.02 -8.16
C GLY A 186 0.10 -20.77 -9.40
N ARG A 187 0.68 -21.94 -9.64
CA ARG A 187 0.36 -22.79 -10.78
C ARG A 187 -0.93 -23.57 -10.52
N GLN A 188 -1.89 -23.42 -11.43
CA GLN A 188 -3.14 -24.18 -11.45
C GLN A 188 -3.17 -25.22 -12.58
N ASP A 189 -2.13 -25.25 -13.40
CA ASP A 189 -1.96 -26.14 -14.56
C ASP A 189 -1.24 -27.45 -14.24
N LEU A 190 -1.12 -27.80 -12.97
CA LEU A 190 -0.53 -29.05 -12.51
C LEU A 190 -1.61 -30.13 -12.32
N ASP A 191 -1.22 -31.42 -12.48
CA ASP A 191 -2.12 -32.57 -12.38
C ASP A 191 -2.68 -32.82 -10.97
N GLY A 192 -2.09 -32.21 -9.92
CA GLY A 192 -2.57 -32.39 -8.55
C GLY A 192 -1.82 -31.53 -7.54
N PHE A 193 -2.37 -31.45 -6.34
CA PHE A 193 -1.85 -30.62 -5.26
C PHE A 193 -0.56 -31.21 -4.63
N ASN A 194 -0.46 -32.50 -4.41
CA ASN A 194 0.72 -33.21 -3.86
C ASN A 194 1.33 -32.54 -2.62
N ASN A 195 0.51 -31.93 -1.76
CA ASN A 195 0.89 -31.16 -0.56
C ASN A 195 1.82 -29.97 -0.82
N LYS A 196 1.86 -29.41 -2.05
CA LYS A 196 2.64 -28.23 -2.40
C LYS A 196 1.94 -27.36 -3.42
N VAL A 197 2.22 -26.07 -3.39
CA VAL A 197 1.87 -25.11 -4.44
C VAL A 197 3.16 -24.65 -5.11
N GLU A 198 3.26 -24.86 -6.42
CA GLU A 198 4.37 -24.34 -7.21
C GLU A 198 4.03 -22.95 -7.74
N PHE A 199 5.06 -22.09 -7.88
CA PHE A 199 4.89 -20.74 -8.37
C PHE A 199 5.77 -20.50 -9.60
N ARG A 200 5.25 -19.68 -10.54
CA ARG A 200 6.06 -19.00 -11.54
C ARG A 200 6.33 -17.60 -11.05
N THR A 201 7.59 -17.20 -11.01
CA THR A 201 7.98 -15.85 -10.57
C THR A 201 8.40 -15.01 -11.77
N TYR A 202 7.85 -13.80 -11.82
CA TYR A 202 8.16 -12.79 -12.82
C TYR A 202 8.65 -11.53 -12.14
N VAL A 203 9.63 -10.87 -12.77
CA VAL A 203 10.10 -9.56 -12.33
C VAL A 203 9.85 -8.58 -13.47
N PHE A 204 9.19 -7.47 -13.18
CA PHE A 204 8.96 -6.44 -14.17
C PHE A 204 9.08 -5.04 -13.57
N PRO A 205 9.58 -4.06 -14.36
CA PRO A 205 9.80 -2.72 -13.88
C PRO A 205 8.49 -1.90 -13.84
N HIS A 206 8.50 -0.88 -12.98
CA HIS A 206 7.60 0.25 -13.03
C HIS A 206 8.44 1.52 -12.94
N HIS A 207 8.33 2.39 -13.95
CA HIS A 207 8.91 3.72 -13.91
C HIS A 207 7.91 4.66 -13.23
N GLY A 208 8.19 4.97 -11.96
CA GLY A 208 7.30 5.75 -11.12
C GLY A 208 7.54 7.26 -11.24
N ASN A 209 6.49 8.02 -10.98
CA ASN A 209 6.57 9.46 -10.75
C ASN A 209 5.93 9.79 -9.41
N SER A 210 6.69 10.35 -8.48
CA SER A 210 6.21 10.69 -7.14
C SER A 210 5.81 12.17 -6.96
N ASP A 211 5.77 12.98 -8.02
CA ASP A 211 5.47 14.42 -7.96
C ASP A 211 4.07 14.72 -7.41
N TRP A 212 3.14 13.82 -7.63
CA TRP A 212 1.76 13.94 -7.13
C TRP A 212 1.62 13.81 -5.60
N VAL A 213 2.61 13.21 -4.91
CA VAL A 213 2.51 12.85 -3.48
C VAL A 213 2.40 14.09 -2.60
N GLU A 214 3.23 15.11 -2.85
CA GLU A 214 3.25 16.37 -2.07
C GLU A 214 1.89 17.07 -2.12
N GLN A 215 1.32 17.23 -3.32
CA GLN A 215 0.01 17.87 -3.48
C GLN A 215 -1.07 17.04 -2.79
N THR A 216 -1.03 15.72 -2.93
CA THR A 216 -2.00 14.84 -2.26
C THR A 216 -1.94 14.96 -0.74
N ILE A 217 -0.75 15.07 -0.14
CA ILE A 217 -0.61 15.28 1.31
C ILE A 217 -1.22 16.62 1.74
N ASN A 218 -1.05 17.67 0.96
CA ASN A 218 -1.68 18.98 1.21
C ASN A 218 -3.21 18.89 1.11
N ASP A 219 -3.74 18.22 0.10
CA ASP A 219 -5.18 18.02 -0.08
C ASP A 219 -5.78 17.16 1.04
N MET A 220 -5.06 16.12 1.48
CA MET A 220 -5.43 15.33 2.66
C MET A 220 -5.52 16.20 3.90
N LYS A 221 -4.54 17.09 4.13
CA LYS A 221 -4.55 18.00 5.26
C LYS A 221 -5.75 18.95 5.21
N ALA A 222 -6.02 19.57 4.06
CA ALA A 222 -7.19 20.43 3.87
C ALA A 222 -8.50 19.68 4.15
N CYS A 223 -8.62 18.43 3.66
CA CYS A 223 -9.75 17.55 3.92
C CYS A 223 -9.90 17.24 5.43
N MET A 224 -8.81 17.02 6.15
CA MET A 224 -8.81 16.74 7.59
C MET A 224 -9.21 17.95 8.42
N GLU A 225 -8.87 19.16 7.99
CA GLU A 225 -9.23 20.41 8.66
C GLU A 225 -10.69 20.82 8.45
N SER A 226 -11.32 20.35 7.39
CA SER A 226 -12.70 20.69 7.07
C SER A 226 -13.69 19.98 8.00
N ASP A 227 -14.68 20.70 8.51
CA ASP A 227 -15.83 20.14 9.22
C ASP A 227 -16.90 19.59 8.26
N GLU A 228 -16.82 19.94 6.99
CA GLU A 228 -17.72 19.43 5.97
C GLU A 228 -17.27 18.05 5.47
N MET A 229 -18.20 17.10 5.47
CA MET A 229 -17.94 15.78 4.92
C MET A 229 -17.75 15.85 3.40
N PRO A 230 -16.60 15.43 2.87
CA PRO A 230 -16.32 15.56 1.44
C PRO A 230 -17.21 14.69 0.56
N PRO A 231 -17.23 14.92 -0.77
CA PRO A 231 -17.98 14.11 -1.70
C PRO A 231 -17.50 12.65 -1.71
N MET A 232 -18.36 11.75 -2.16
CA MET A 232 -18.02 10.37 -2.44
C MET A 232 -16.95 10.29 -3.53
N GLY A 233 -15.96 9.42 -3.34
CA GLY A 233 -14.99 9.08 -4.38
C GLY A 233 -15.50 7.99 -5.33
N THR A 234 -14.57 7.44 -6.09
CA THR A 234 -14.79 6.47 -7.16
C THR A 234 -14.34 5.07 -6.74
N ALA A 235 -15.04 4.03 -7.17
CA ALA A 235 -14.58 2.66 -7.02
C ALA A 235 -13.40 2.37 -7.97
N ALA A 236 -12.55 1.41 -7.61
CA ALA A 236 -11.38 1.03 -8.41
C ALA A 236 -11.72 0.56 -9.84
N MET A 237 -12.94 0.05 -10.05
CA MET A 237 -13.45 -0.39 -11.37
C MET A 237 -14.32 0.66 -12.06
N GLY A 238 -14.30 1.91 -11.58
CA GLY A 238 -15.18 2.99 -12.03
C GLY A 238 -16.51 3.04 -11.26
N GLY A 239 -17.26 4.12 -11.45
CA GLY A 239 -18.51 4.38 -10.71
C GLY A 239 -18.28 4.92 -9.28
N PRO A 240 -19.36 5.18 -8.51
CA PRO A 240 -19.26 5.73 -7.17
C PRO A 240 -18.69 4.72 -6.18
N CYS A 241 -18.01 5.21 -5.14
CA CYS A 241 -17.44 4.40 -4.07
C CYS A 241 -18.47 3.40 -3.50
N GLU A 242 -18.20 2.11 -3.62
CA GLU A 242 -19.11 1.02 -3.23
C GLU A 242 -19.44 1.04 -1.73
N PHE A 243 -18.47 1.35 -0.87
CA PHE A 243 -18.69 1.44 0.58
C PHE A 243 -19.66 2.56 0.95
N CYS A 244 -19.49 3.74 0.32
CA CYS A 244 -20.39 4.86 0.54
C CYS A 244 -21.79 4.58 -0.03
N THR A 245 -21.86 3.92 -1.18
CA THR A 245 -23.12 3.53 -1.84
C THR A 245 -23.88 2.54 -0.97
N TYR A 246 -23.22 1.48 -0.50
CA TYR A 246 -23.81 0.50 0.41
C TYR A 246 -24.30 1.14 1.71
N ALA A 247 -23.47 1.98 2.35
CA ALA A 247 -23.84 2.66 3.59
C ALA A 247 -25.08 3.55 3.40
N ARG A 248 -25.14 4.32 2.30
CA ARG A 248 -26.31 5.16 1.97
C ARG A 248 -27.57 4.33 1.79
N GLN A 249 -27.54 3.30 0.94
CA GLN A 249 -28.69 2.46 0.64
C GLN A 249 -29.20 1.75 1.90
N ARG A 250 -28.30 1.20 2.72
CA ARG A 250 -28.65 0.58 4.00
C ARG A 250 -29.32 1.57 4.95
N THR A 251 -28.78 2.78 5.06
CA THR A 251 -29.36 3.83 5.93
C THR A 251 -30.76 4.23 5.47
N GLU A 252 -30.96 4.44 4.17
CA GLU A 252 -32.27 4.77 3.60
C GLU A 252 -33.32 3.70 3.92
N LEU A 253 -32.99 2.40 3.76
CA LEU A 253 -33.88 1.30 4.09
C LEU A 253 -34.21 1.27 5.60
N THR A 254 -33.20 1.44 6.44
CA THR A 254 -33.38 1.49 7.91
C THR A 254 -34.32 2.62 8.33
N LEU A 255 -34.10 3.82 7.78
CA LEU A 255 -34.94 5.00 8.07
C LEU A 255 -36.39 4.79 7.60
N ARG A 256 -36.61 4.16 6.44
CA ARG A 256 -37.97 3.80 5.95
C ARG A 256 -38.66 2.83 6.92
N ALA A 257 -37.94 1.77 7.36
CA ALA A 257 -38.49 0.81 8.30
C ALA A 257 -38.88 1.43 9.66
N LEU A 258 -38.02 2.31 10.20
CA LEU A 258 -38.31 3.03 11.45
C LEU A 258 -39.49 3.98 11.33
N LYS A 259 -39.66 4.63 10.16
CA LYS A 259 -40.83 5.49 9.92
C LYS A 259 -42.13 4.69 9.80
N SER A 260 -42.11 3.49 9.24
CA SER A 260 -43.31 2.65 9.16
C SER A 260 -43.76 2.14 10.54
N GLN A 261 -42.81 1.78 11.42
CA GLN A 261 -43.09 1.35 12.79
C GLN A 261 -43.69 2.46 13.68
N LYS A 262 -43.41 3.74 13.41
CA LYS A 262 -43.99 4.88 14.13
C LYS A 262 -45.41 5.23 13.69
N LYS A 263 -45.91 4.66 12.59
CA LYS A 263 -47.23 4.89 12.05
C LYS A 263 -48.24 3.80 12.38
N SER A 264 -47.77 2.66 12.90
CA SER A 264 -48.55 1.57 13.49
C SER A 264 -48.66 1.75 15.00
#